data_cfe77fbc8215163c791c7f3b4d69f604
#
_entry.id   cfe77fbc8215163c791c7f3b4d69f604
#
_cell.length_a   1.000
_cell.length_b   1.000
_cell.length_c   1.000
_cell.angle_alpha   90.00
_cell.angle_beta   90.00
_cell.angle_gamma   90.00
#
_symmetry.space_group_name_H-M   'P 1'
#
loop_
_entity.id
_entity.type
_entity.pdbx_description
1 polymer ?
#
loop_
_entity_poly.entity_id
_entity_poly.type
_entity_poly.pdbx_seq_one_letter_code
_entity_poly.pdbx_strand_id
1 'polypeptide(L)'
;FFFQAEDGIRDKLVTGVQTCALPICGEDVALVDQLIAADAAARTSLTDFETLRAEQNVLSKSVGGAKGDEKTALLEKAKELAGKVKSADAKRAELEEKARRLALQISNLIDLEAPVGGEADFKVIEEFGKPRDFKKEGFEPKDHVELGKILKAIDTERGAKVSGARSYYLTGYGALLEFALVQYAISQAVKAGFIPVIPPVIVKPSAMEGTGFLGQAAENVYHLAADEMYLVGTSEVPLAALHMDEIIDNLPIRYAGYSSCFRREAGSYGKDTRGIIRVHQFDKVEMFSYVKPEDAKAEHLRLLEWEKDFLKAMELPFRVIDVATGDLGSSAIRKFDCEAWIPTQNAYREVTSTSNCTEFQSRRLNIRYREESGTKPVATLNGTLVAVPRMIVAILENHQNSDGSVNVPKALQPYLGVDKLVHA
;
A
#
# COMPACT_ATOMS: atom_id res chain seq x y z
N PHE A 1 -5.63 -23.21 2.15
CA PHE A 1 -6.66 -22.20 1.78
C PHE A 1 -6.24 -21.26 0.65
N PHE A 2 -4.98 -21.27 0.21
CA PHE A 2 -4.47 -20.39 -0.87
C PHE A 2 -4.67 -20.96 -2.28
N PHE A 3 -4.98 -22.21 -2.45
CA PHE A 3 -5.10 -22.86 -3.76
C PHE A 3 -6.29 -23.82 -3.81
N GLN A 4 -7.51 -23.29 -3.76
CA GLN A 4 -8.68 -23.99 -4.30
C GLN A 4 -8.88 -23.54 -5.76
N ALA A 5 -8.05 -24.09 -6.64
CA ALA A 5 -8.31 -24.04 -8.07
C ALA A 5 -8.11 -25.45 -8.61
N GLU A 6 -8.95 -25.86 -9.54
CA GLU A 6 -8.84 -27.12 -10.28
C GLU A 6 -7.43 -27.29 -10.85
N ASP A 7 -6.90 -28.50 -10.86
CA ASP A 7 -5.49 -28.83 -11.17
C ASP A 7 -4.92 -28.15 -12.45
N GLY A 8 -5.73 -27.87 -13.47
CA GLY A 8 -5.29 -27.21 -14.70
C GLY A 8 -5.07 -25.70 -14.63
N ILE A 9 -5.61 -24.99 -13.62
CA ILE A 9 -5.35 -23.56 -13.36
C ILE A 9 -4.09 -23.42 -12.51
N ARG A 10 -3.82 -24.41 -11.68
CA ARG A 10 -2.66 -24.48 -10.79
C ARG A 10 -1.34 -24.51 -11.56
N ASP A 11 -1.22 -25.38 -12.58
CA ASP A 11 -0.01 -25.49 -13.40
C ASP A 11 0.28 -24.24 -14.21
N LYS A 12 -0.75 -23.57 -14.73
CA LYS A 12 -0.59 -22.31 -15.47
C LYS A 12 -0.19 -21.13 -14.58
N LEU A 13 -0.74 -21.04 -13.37
CA LEU A 13 -0.37 -20.00 -12.39
C LEU A 13 1.07 -20.20 -11.91
N VAL A 14 1.44 -21.43 -11.54
CA VAL A 14 2.80 -21.77 -11.11
C VAL A 14 3.81 -21.51 -12.22
N THR A 15 3.53 -21.93 -13.45
CA THR A 15 4.39 -21.69 -14.62
C THR A 15 4.51 -20.21 -14.92
N GLY A 16 3.42 -19.43 -14.83
CA GLY A 16 3.41 -17.98 -15.01
C GLY A 16 4.25 -17.24 -13.94
N VAL A 17 4.13 -17.63 -12.68
CA VAL A 17 4.94 -17.06 -11.58
C VAL A 17 6.41 -17.37 -11.75
N GLN A 18 6.77 -18.64 -12.05
CA GLN A 18 8.18 -19.07 -12.22
C GLN A 18 8.85 -18.50 -13.45
N THR A 19 8.13 -18.31 -14.55
CA THR A 19 8.75 -17.95 -15.84
C THR A 19 8.70 -16.46 -16.17
N CYS A 20 7.75 -15.71 -15.63
CA CYS A 20 7.53 -14.32 -16.01
C CYS A 20 7.62 -13.31 -14.85
N ALA A 21 6.98 -13.57 -13.72
CA ALA A 21 6.85 -12.56 -12.68
C ALA A 21 8.11 -12.42 -11.80
N LEU A 22 8.57 -13.49 -11.17
CA LEU A 22 9.67 -13.45 -10.21
C LEU A 22 11.02 -13.02 -10.81
N PRO A 23 11.48 -13.56 -11.97
CA PRO A 23 12.74 -13.12 -12.58
C PRO A 23 12.71 -11.66 -13.03
N ILE A 24 11.55 -11.16 -13.46
CA ILE A 24 11.37 -9.78 -13.92
C ILE A 24 11.41 -8.80 -12.75
N CYS A 25 10.95 -9.22 -11.55
CA CYS A 25 11.05 -8.45 -10.31
C CYS A 25 12.38 -8.67 -9.56
N GLY A 26 13.26 -9.53 -10.03
CA GLY A 26 14.52 -9.88 -9.36
C GLY A 26 14.36 -10.79 -8.14
N GLU A 27 13.25 -11.51 -8.02
CA GLU A 27 12.98 -12.45 -6.92
C GLU A 27 13.56 -13.84 -7.19
N ASP A 28 13.82 -14.60 -6.10
CA ASP A 28 14.33 -15.96 -6.17
C ASP A 28 13.23 -16.95 -6.59
N VAL A 29 13.41 -17.54 -7.78
CA VAL A 29 12.48 -18.54 -8.34
C VAL A 29 12.35 -19.77 -7.44
N ALA A 30 13.40 -20.13 -6.67
CA ALA A 30 13.36 -21.24 -5.76
C ALA A 30 12.32 -21.09 -4.64
N LEU A 31 11.88 -19.86 -4.35
CA LEU A 31 10.83 -19.60 -3.36
C LEU A 31 9.49 -20.25 -3.74
N VAL A 32 9.18 -20.31 -5.04
CA VAL A 32 7.95 -20.97 -5.53
C VAL A 32 8.02 -22.48 -5.33
N ASP A 33 9.16 -23.10 -5.63
CA ASP A 33 9.33 -24.54 -5.42
C ASP A 33 9.24 -24.89 -3.93
N GLN A 34 9.82 -24.06 -3.07
CA GLN A 34 9.72 -24.20 -1.61
C GLN A 34 8.25 -24.08 -1.15
N LEU A 35 7.49 -23.14 -1.68
CA LEU A 35 6.06 -22.98 -1.34
C LEU A 35 5.25 -24.19 -1.80
N ILE A 36 5.45 -24.69 -3.02
CA ILE A 36 4.76 -25.86 -3.55
C ILE A 36 5.02 -27.08 -2.64
N ALA A 37 6.27 -27.30 -2.26
CA ALA A 37 6.65 -28.41 -1.37
C ALA A 37 6.02 -28.25 0.03
N ALA A 38 6.01 -27.03 0.58
CA ALA A 38 5.43 -26.76 1.90
C ALA A 38 3.90 -26.92 1.89
N ASP A 39 3.21 -26.44 0.84
CA ASP A 39 1.77 -26.60 0.67
C ASP A 39 1.36 -28.08 0.51
N ALA A 40 2.12 -28.85 -0.26
CA ALA A 40 1.89 -30.30 -0.38
C ALA A 40 2.04 -31.01 0.98
N ALA A 41 3.08 -30.66 1.75
CA ALA A 41 3.28 -31.22 3.08
C ALA A 41 2.16 -30.83 4.06
N ALA A 42 1.70 -29.58 4.02
CA ALA A 42 0.58 -29.10 4.84
C ALA A 42 -0.72 -29.87 4.53
N ARG A 43 -1.05 -30.07 3.26
CA ARG A 43 -2.24 -30.84 2.85
C ARG A 43 -2.18 -32.28 3.29
N THR A 44 -1.04 -32.95 3.11
CA THR A 44 -0.86 -34.32 3.58
C THR A 44 -1.08 -34.42 5.09
N SER A 45 -0.48 -33.47 5.85
CA SER A 45 -0.63 -33.44 7.31
C SER A 45 -2.07 -33.14 7.76
N LEU A 46 -2.81 -32.34 7.03
CA LEU A 46 -4.25 -32.09 7.27
C LEU A 46 -5.05 -33.38 7.07
N THR A 47 -4.83 -34.10 5.97
CA THR A 47 -5.50 -35.38 5.70
C THR A 47 -5.20 -36.42 6.79
N ASP A 48 -3.94 -36.52 7.23
CA ASP A 48 -3.54 -37.40 8.33
C ASP A 48 -4.27 -37.02 9.63
N PHE A 49 -4.33 -35.74 9.98
CA PHE A 49 -5.04 -35.26 11.16
C PHE A 49 -6.54 -35.57 11.09
N GLU A 50 -7.19 -35.30 9.96
CA GLU A 50 -8.62 -35.57 9.76
C GLU A 50 -8.93 -37.05 9.88
N THR A 51 -8.07 -37.92 9.34
CA THR A 51 -8.20 -39.39 9.44
C THR A 51 -8.13 -39.86 10.91
N LEU A 52 -7.10 -39.44 11.64
CA LEU A 52 -6.96 -39.73 13.07
C LEU A 52 -8.11 -39.20 13.92
N ARG A 53 -8.62 -38.02 13.55
CA ARG A 53 -9.78 -37.39 14.23
C ARG A 53 -11.07 -38.17 13.99
N ALA A 54 -11.27 -38.67 12.76
CA ALA A 54 -12.38 -39.56 12.43
C ALA A 54 -12.33 -40.88 13.21
N GLU A 55 -11.13 -41.54 13.28
CA GLU A 55 -10.90 -42.70 14.08
C GLU A 55 -11.21 -42.48 15.58
N GLN A 56 -10.74 -41.33 16.12
CA GLN A 56 -11.01 -40.93 17.50
C GLN A 56 -12.52 -40.81 17.77
N ASN A 57 -13.28 -40.23 16.85
CA ASN A 57 -14.72 -40.10 16.98
C ASN A 57 -15.45 -41.44 16.97
N VAL A 58 -15.02 -42.38 16.12
CA VAL A 58 -15.55 -43.78 16.07
C VAL A 58 -15.24 -44.49 17.38
N LEU A 59 -13.97 -44.44 17.83
CA LEU A 59 -13.54 -45.10 19.05
C LEU A 59 -14.27 -44.56 20.31
N SER A 60 -14.48 -43.23 20.37
CA SER A 60 -15.22 -42.60 21.46
C SER A 60 -16.67 -43.09 21.57
N LYS A 61 -17.33 -43.33 20.41
CA LYS A 61 -18.68 -43.93 20.38
C LYS A 61 -18.65 -45.36 20.89
N SER A 62 -17.65 -46.17 20.52
CA SER A 62 -17.49 -47.54 20.98
C SER A 62 -17.25 -47.63 22.49
N VAL A 63 -16.42 -46.74 23.06
CA VAL A 63 -16.24 -46.64 24.54
C VAL A 63 -17.53 -46.38 25.28
N GLY A 64 -18.42 -45.55 24.71
CA GLY A 64 -19.74 -45.23 25.30
C GLY A 64 -20.67 -46.44 25.42
N GLY A 65 -20.56 -47.43 24.54
CA GLY A 65 -21.37 -48.67 24.52
C GLY A 65 -20.77 -49.87 25.28
N ALA A 66 -19.45 -49.85 25.58
CA ALA A 66 -18.75 -50.97 26.18
C ALA A 66 -18.85 -51.05 27.71
N LYS A 67 -18.68 -52.26 28.27
CA LYS A 67 -18.73 -52.53 29.72
C LYS A 67 -17.56 -53.44 30.14
N GLY A 68 -17.21 -53.42 31.46
CA GLY A 68 -16.17 -54.26 32.04
C GLY A 68 -14.79 -54.10 31.42
N ASP A 69 -14.06 -55.21 31.25
CA ASP A 69 -12.68 -55.23 30.75
C ASP A 69 -12.54 -54.69 29.32
N GLU A 70 -13.57 -54.86 28.48
CA GLU A 70 -13.62 -54.29 27.13
C GLU A 70 -13.56 -52.77 27.16
N LYS A 71 -14.30 -52.13 28.10
CA LYS A 71 -14.28 -50.71 28.27
C LYS A 71 -12.90 -50.19 28.70
N THR A 72 -12.21 -50.91 29.58
CA THR A 72 -10.85 -50.58 30.03
C THR A 72 -9.86 -50.61 28.87
N ALA A 73 -9.88 -51.68 28.06
CA ALA A 73 -9.03 -51.79 26.87
C ALA A 73 -9.32 -50.70 25.83
N LEU A 74 -10.59 -50.34 25.61
CA LEU A 74 -10.97 -49.22 24.70
C LEU A 74 -10.54 -47.86 25.22
N LEU A 75 -10.57 -47.64 26.54
CA LEU A 75 -10.08 -46.39 27.15
C LEU A 75 -8.58 -46.21 27.00
N GLU A 76 -7.78 -47.27 27.11
CA GLU A 76 -6.33 -47.22 26.84
C GLU A 76 -6.05 -46.86 25.37
N LYS A 77 -6.73 -47.50 24.42
CA LYS A 77 -6.64 -47.20 23.00
C LYS A 77 -7.07 -45.75 22.72
N ALA A 78 -8.12 -45.26 23.37
CA ALA A 78 -8.61 -43.88 23.22
C ALA A 78 -7.56 -42.85 23.73
N LYS A 79 -6.88 -43.19 24.83
CA LYS A 79 -5.79 -42.34 25.36
C LYS A 79 -4.59 -42.30 24.40
N GLU A 80 -4.18 -43.44 23.85
CA GLU A 80 -3.11 -43.47 22.86
C GLU A 80 -3.46 -42.67 21.59
N LEU A 81 -4.69 -42.90 21.06
CA LEU A 81 -5.18 -42.22 19.87
C LEU A 81 -5.32 -40.69 20.10
N ALA A 82 -5.76 -40.26 21.28
CA ALA A 82 -5.80 -38.84 21.66
C ALA A 82 -4.39 -38.20 21.62
N GLY A 83 -3.37 -38.95 22.06
CA GLY A 83 -1.97 -38.53 21.93
C GLY A 83 -1.54 -38.32 20.47
N LYS A 84 -1.89 -39.30 19.59
CA LYS A 84 -1.60 -39.22 18.14
C LYS A 84 -2.33 -38.04 17.47
N VAL A 85 -3.61 -37.84 17.79
CA VAL A 85 -4.41 -36.70 17.28
C VAL A 85 -3.77 -35.39 17.70
N LYS A 86 -3.38 -35.21 18.96
CA LYS A 86 -2.72 -33.99 19.45
C LYS A 86 -1.38 -33.73 18.73
N SER A 87 -0.58 -34.77 18.53
CA SER A 87 0.69 -34.65 17.79
C SER A 87 0.49 -34.33 16.32
N ALA A 88 -0.50 -34.94 15.67
CA ALA A 88 -0.85 -34.64 14.28
C ALA A 88 -1.38 -33.21 14.11
N ASP A 89 -2.18 -32.68 15.06
CA ASP A 89 -2.68 -31.31 15.04
C ASP A 89 -1.54 -30.30 15.18
N ALA A 90 -0.59 -30.54 16.09
CA ALA A 90 0.58 -29.67 16.24
C ALA A 90 1.44 -29.66 14.96
N LYS A 91 1.67 -30.81 14.34
CA LYS A 91 2.41 -30.93 13.07
C LYS A 91 1.69 -30.22 11.92
N ARG A 92 0.37 -30.37 11.84
CA ARG A 92 -0.47 -29.67 10.87
C ARG A 92 -0.31 -28.16 11.00
N ALA A 93 -0.47 -27.63 12.22
CA ALA A 93 -0.35 -26.20 12.48
C ALA A 93 1.05 -25.66 12.11
N GLU A 94 2.12 -26.39 12.41
CA GLU A 94 3.49 -26.02 12.04
C GLU A 94 3.68 -25.93 10.50
N LEU A 95 3.19 -26.95 9.77
CA LEU A 95 3.34 -27.02 8.32
C LEU A 95 2.47 -26.00 7.60
N GLU A 96 1.25 -25.75 8.08
CA GLU A 96 0.38 -24.69 7.58
C GLU A 96 1.03 -23.31 7.77
N GLU A 97 1.59 -23.03 8.94
CA GLU A 97 2.28 -21.78 9.21
C GLU A 97 3.54 -21.61 8.33
N LYS A 98 4.29 -22.69 8.09
CA LYS A 98 5.44 -22.67 7.17
C LYS A 98 5.00 -22.33 5.75
N ALA A 99 3.96 -22.96 5.24
CA ALA A 99 3.41 -22.66 3.91
C ALA A 99 2.90 -21.22 3.83
N ARG A 100 2.20 -20.75 4.87
CA ARG A 100 1.72 -19.36 4.97
C ARG A 100 2.87 -18.35 4.90
N ARG A 101 3.95 -18.56 5.66
CA ARG A 101 5.12 -17.67 5.66
C ARG A 101 5.80 -17.58 4.30
N LEU A 102 5.93 -18.71 3.59
CA LEU A 102 6.48 -18.73 2.24
C LEU A 102 5.56 -17.98 1.26
N ALA A 103 4.25 -18.20 1.35
CA ALA A 103 3.28 -17.51 0.50
C ALA A 103 3.30 -15.99 0.69
N LEU A 104 3.54 -15.50 1.91
CA LEU A 104 3.64 -14.07 2.20
C LEU A 104 4.89 -13.40 1.59
N GLN A 105 5.92 -14.17 1.24
CA GLN A 105 7.14 -13.66 0.61
C GLN A 105 7.01 -13.50 -0.91
N ILE A 106 6.01 -14.13 -1.53
CA ILE A 106 5.82 -14.05 -2.99
C ILE A 106 5.07 -12.77 -3.34
N SER A 107 5.64 -11.98 -4.23
CA SER A 107 5.02 -10.77 -4.79
C SER A 107 3.85 -11.12 -5.72
N ASN A 108 3.05 -10.11 -6.04
CA ASN A 108 1.94 -10.25 -6.95
C ASN A 108 2.41 -10.54 -8.38
N LEU A 109 1.53 -11.09 -9.21
CA LEU A 109 1.79 -11.31 -10.63
C LEU A 109 1.81 -9.95 -11.35
N ILE A 110 2.75 -9.79 -12.28
CA ILE A 110 2.91 -8.54 -13.02
C ILE A 110 1.95 -8.50 -14.21
N ASP A 111 1.40 -7.31 -14.49
CA ASP A 111 0.70 -7.03 -15.74
C ASP A 111 1.71 -7.04 -16.89
N LEU A 112 1.46 -7.86 -17.93
CA LEU A 112 2.34 -8.00 -19.09
C LEU A 112 2.47 -6.71 -19.92
N GLU A 113 1.60 -5.73 -19.72
CA GLU A 113 1.69 -4.42 -20.37
C GLU A 113 2.64 -3.46 -19.62
N ALA A 114 3.07 -3.80 -18.38
CA ALA A 114 4.00 -2.97 -17.62
C ALA A 114 5.40 -2.95 -18.28
N PRO A 115 6.10 -1.81 -18.29
CA PRO A 115 7.47 -1.75 -18.80
C PRO A 115 8.41 -2.67 -18.02
N VAL A 116 9.23 -3.45 -18.73
CA VAL A 116 10.17 -4.37 -18.09
C VAL A 116 11.50 -3.65 -17.84
N GLY A 117 11.99 -3.69 -16.60
CA GLY A 117 13.27 -3.08 -16.24
C GLY A 117 13.34 -2.60 -14.80
N GLY A 118 14.40 -1.84 -14.47
CA GLY A 118 14.58 -1.18 -13.16
C GLY A 118 13.93 0.20 -13.09
N GLU A 119 14.20 0.94 -12.01
CA GLU A 119 13.63 2.27 -11.74
C GLU A 119 13.73 3.26 -12.93
N ALA A 120 14.80 3.19 -13.72
CA ALA A 120 15.04 4.10 -14.85
C ALA A 120 14.32 3.71 -16.15
N ASP A 121 13.74 2.51 -16.23
CA ASP A 121 13.15 1.96 -17.45
C ASP A 121 11.63 2.23 -17.56
N PHE A 122 11.13 3.19 -16.79
CA PHE A 122 9.75 3.64 -16.87
C PHE A 122 9.39 4.22 -18.25
N LYS A 123 8.13 4.25 -18.60
CA LYS A 123 7.65 4.85 -19.84
C LYS A 123 6.82 6.10 -19.56
N VAL A 124 7.20 7.24 -20.13
CA VAL A 124 6.36 8.43 -20.12
C VAL A 124 5.17 8.20 -21.05
N ILE A 125 3.95 8.31 -20.50
CA ILE A 125 2.70 8.07 -21.26
C ILE A 125 1.92 9.35 -21.53
N GLU A 126 2.11 10.41 -20.71
CA GLU A 126 1.46 11.69 -20.89
C GLU A 126 2.31 12.82 -20.29
N GLU A 127 2.24 14.01 -20.90
CA GLU A 127 2.80 15.24 -20.34
C GLU A 127 1.74 16.34 -20.36
N PHE A 128 1.67 17.13 -19.28
CA PHE A 128 0.73 18.24 -19.13
C PHE A 128 1.44 19.52 -18.70
N GLY A 129 1.05 20.63 -19.35
CA GLY A 129 1.63 21.94 -19.07
C GLY A 129 3.05 22.09 -19.60
N LYS A 130 3.65 23.23 -19.34
CA LYS A 130 5.06 23.49 -19.65
C LYS A 130 5.73 24.12 -18.44
N PRO A 131 6.96 23.67 -18.08
CA PRO A 131 7.76 24.36 -17.08
C PRO A 131 7.90 25.84 -17.37
N ARG A 132 7.79 26.69 -16.34
CA ARG A 132 8.07 28.13 -16.44
C ARG A 132 9.54 28.36 -16.74
N ASP A 133 9.82 29.32 -17.58
CA ASP A 133 11.17 29.79 -17.88
C ASP A 133 11.48 31.06 -17.07
N PHE A 134 11.91 30.88 -15.82
CA PHE A 134 12.21 31.96 -14.89
C PHE A 134 13.30 32.91 -15.39
N LYS A 135 14.24 32.42 -16.25
CA LYS A 135 15.27 33.26 -16.86
C LYS A 135 14.69 34.27 -17.82
N LYS A 136 13.68 33.87 -18.62
CA LYS A 136 12.94 34.81 -19.47
C LYS A 136 12.09 35.78 -18.66
N GLU A 137 11.68 35.38 -17.47
CA GLU A 137 10.96 36.27 -16.54
C GLU A 137 11.91 37.19 -15.74
N GLY A 138 13.22 37.03 -15.88
CA GLY A 138 14.24 37.93 -15.35
C GLY A 138 14.68 37.61 -13.91
N PHE A 139 14.44 36.43 -13.38
CA PHE A 139 14.93 36.00 -12.06
C PHE A 139 15.28 34.52 -11.99
N GLU A 140 16.07 34.14 -11.01
CA GLU A 140 16.37 32.73 -10.71
C GLU A 140 15.37 32.23 -9.65
N PRO A 141 14.80 31.02 -9.81
CA PRO A 141 13.87 30.46 -8.84
C PRO A 141 14.57 30.10 -7.53
N LYS A 142 13.91 30.41 -6.42
CA LYS A 142 14.31 29.98 -5.07
C LYS A 142 13.72 28.61 -4.77
N ASP A 143 14.44 27.79 -3.98
CA ASP A 143 13.92 26.54 -3.51
C ASP A 143 12.85 26.73 -2.40
N HIS A 144 12.08 25.67 -2.15
CA HIS A 144 11.01 25.69 -1.15
C HIS A 144 11.49 25.99 0.28
N VAL A 145 12.77 25.74 0.61
CA VAL A 145 13.35 26.09 1.93
C VAL A 145 13.57 27.59 2.04
N GLU A 146 14.09 28.21 0.97
CA GLU A 146 14.29 29.66 0.92
C GLU A 146 12.93 30.39 0.92
N LEU A 147 11.99 29.93 0.09
CA LEU A 147 10.62 30.47 0.07
C LEU A 147 9.92 30.25 1.42
N GLY A 148 10.09 29.07 2.02
CA GLY A 148 9.56 28.75 3.34
C GLY A 148 10.07 29.68 4.44
N LYS A 149 11.34 30.10 4.38
CA LYS A 149 11.92 31.10 5.29
C LYS A 149 11.35 32.50 5.04
N ILE A 150 11.28 32.94 3.77
CA ILE A 150 10.71 34.24 3.38
C ILE A 150 9.26 34.36 3.85
N LEU A 151 8.45 33.35 3.60
CA LEU A 151 7.03 33.31 3.96
C LEU A 151 6.77 32.92 5.42
N LYS A 152 7.81 32.56 6.19
CA LYS A 152 7.70 31.95 7.53
C LYS A 152 6.75 30.75 7.54
N ALA A 153 6.81 29.92 6.49
CA ALA A 153 5.88 28.82 6.23
C ALA A 153 6.48 27.44 6.57
N ILE A 154 7.80 27.27 6.47
CA ILE A 154 8.51 26.02 6.70
C ILE A 154 9.71 26.27 7.60
N ASP A 155 9.82 25.51 8.70
CA ASP A 155 10.95 25.58 9.65
C ASP A 155 11.58 24.21 9.83
N THR A 156 12.61 23.92 9.05
CA THR A 156 13.39 22.68 9.13
C THR A 156 14.43 22.72 10.23
N GLU A 157 14.87 23.89 10.66
CA GLU A 157 15.89 24.03 11.72
C GLU A 157 15.31 23.66 13.09
N ARG A 158 14.13 24.21 13.42
CA ARG A 158 13.41 23.80 14.63
C ARG A 158 12.89 22.38 14.56
N GLY A 159 12.45 21.92 13.38
CA GLY A 159 12.09 20.52 13.15
C GLY A 159 13.23 19.58 13.49
N ALA A 160 14.42 19.84 12.95
CA ALA A 160 15.60 19.04 13.22
C ALA A 160 16.04 19.10 14.70
N LYS A 161 15.89 20.23 15.37
CA LYS A 161 16.18 20.37 16.79
C LYS A 161 15.31 19.49 17.69
N VAL A 162 14.04 19.28 17.31
CA VAL A 162 13.07 18.54 18.11
C VAL A 162 13.07 17.05 17.77
N SER A 163 13.16 16.69 16.48
CA SER A 163 12.94 15.32 16.01
C SER A 163 14.05 14.79 15.11
N GLY A 164 15.18 15.50 14.96
CA GLY A 164 16.28 15.08 14.10
C GLY A 164 16.10 15.47 12.63
N ALA A 165 17.00 14.98 11.79
CA ALA A 165 16.95 15.24 10.35
C ALA A 165 15.61 14.81 9.74
N ARG A 166 15.26 15.35 8.55
CA ARG A 166 14.01 15.03 7.83
C ARG A 166 12.74 15.35 8.63
N SER A 167 12.83 16.28 9.59
CA SER A 167 11.70 16.78 10.37
C SER A 167 11.52 18.27 10.14
N TYR A 168 10.30 18.76 10.22
CA TYR A 168 9.95 20.14 9.91
C TYR A 168 8.74 20.59 10.71
N TYR A 169 8.57 21.90 10.80
CA TYR A 169 7.30 22.52 11.16
C TYR A 169 6.73 23.24 9.94
N LEU A 170 5.42 23.12 9.73
CA LEU A 170 4.67 24.06 8.93
C LEU A 170 4.10 25.14 9.86
N THR A 171 4.27 26.38 9.48
CA THR A 171 3.81 27.52 10.28
C THR A 171 3.09 28.53 9.37
N GLY A 172 2.20 29.33 9.91
CA GLY A 172 1.49 30.36 9.14
C GLY A 172 0.89 29.83 7.84
N TYR A 173 1.27 30.41 6.73
CA TYR A 173 0.79 29.97 5.40
C TYR A 173 1.14 28.51 5.06
N GLY A 174 2.21 27.96 5.59
CA GLY A 174 2.55 26.56 5.36
C GLY A 174 1.49 25.62 5.95
N ALA A 175 1.09 25.85 7.20
CA ALA A 175 0.04 25.07 7.85
C ALA A 175 -1.33 25.29 7.19
N LEU A 176 -1.65 26.54 6.82
CA LEU A 176 -2.90 26.84 6.12
C LEU A 176 -2.96 26.20 4.74
N LEU A 177 -1.83 26.12 4.03
CA LEU A 177 -1.74 25.46 2.72
C LEU A 177 -1.97 23.94 2.85
N GLU A 178 -1.45 23.32 3.91
CA GLU A 178 -1.73 21.91 4.21
C GLU A 178 -3.23 21.67 4.43
N PHE A 179 -3.87 22.45 5.29
CA PHE A 179 -5.32 22.33 5.52
C PHE A 179 -6.13 22.56 4.25
N ALA A 180 -5.75 23.54 3.43
CA ALA A 180 -6.41 23.82 2.16
C ALA A 180 -6.28 22.66 1.16
N LEU A 181 -5.08 22.07 1.04
CA LEU A 181 -4.82 20.90 0.18
C LEU A 181 -5.65 19.70 0.60
N VAL A 182 -5.65 19.38 1.90
CA VAL A 182 -6.43 18.27 2.45
C VAL A 182 -7.93 18.48 2.23
N GLN A 183 -8.43 19.68 2.55
CA GLN A 183 -9.85 19.98 2.40
C GLN A 183 -10.29 19.96 0.93
N TYR A 184 -9.48 20.50 0.02
CA TYR A 184 -9.74 20.41 -1.41
C TYR A 184 -9.74 18.94 -1.88
N ALA A 185 -8.73 18.13 -1.52
CA ALA A 185 -8.64 16.73 -1.87
C ALA A 185 -9.86 15.94 -1.41
N ILE A 186 -10.24 16.06 -0.14
CA ILE A 186 -11.44 15.40 0.41
C ILE A 186 -12.71 15.86 -0.32
N SER A 187 -12.84 17.16 -0.62
CA SER A 187 -14.02 17.67 -1.32
C SER A 187 -14.13 17.10 -2.75
N GLN A 188 -13.01 16.92 -3.45
CA GLN A 188 -12.99 16.30 -4.77
C GLN A 188 -13.32 14.80 -4.68
N ALA A 189 -12.73 14.09 -3.71
CA ALA A 189 -13.00 12.68 -3.49
C ALA A 189 -14.49 12.42 -3.18
N VAL A 190 -15.11 13.23 -2.33
CA VAL A 190 -16.56 13.12 -2.02
C VAL A 190 -17.41 13.35 -3.27
N LYS A 191 -17.09 14.33 -4.11
CA LYS A 191 -17.78 14.58 -5.39
C LYS A 191 -17.63 13.39 -6.37
N ALA A 192 -16.51 12.68 -6.31
CA ALA A 192 -16.24 11.48 -7.10
C ALA A 192 -16.86 10.19 -6.50
N GLY A 193 -17.58 10.30 -5.37
CA GLY A 193 -18.29 9.19 -4.73
C GLY A 193 -17.44 8.40 -3.71
N PHE A 194 -16.32 8.95 -3.26
CA PHE A 194 -15.54 8.36 -2.18
C PHE A 194 -16.14 8.70 -0.81
N ILE A 195 -16.05 7.76 0.11
CA ILE A 195 -16.40 7.94 1.52
C ILE A 195 -15.14 8.47 2.24
N PRO A 196 -15.17 9.67 2.85
CA PRO A 196 -14.03 10.18 3.60
C PRO A 196 -13.84 9.38 4.90
N VAL A 197 -12.58 9.05 5.21
CA VAL A 197 -12.20 8.26 6.40
C VAL A 197 -11.00 8.88 7.09
N ILE A 198 -11.01 8.92 8.41
CA ILE A 198 -9.82 9.16 9.25
C ILE A 198 -9.47 7.83 9.90
N PRO A 199 -8.54 7.06 9.32
CA PRO A 199 -8.19 5.74 9.81
C PRO A 199 -7.18 5.79 10.97
N PRO A 200 -7.04 4.71 11.77
CA PRO A 200 -5.97 4.59 12.75
C PRO A 200 -4.61 4.54 12.05
N VAL A 201 -3.61 5.21 12.64
CA VAL A 201 -2.22 5.22 12.14
C VAL A 201 -1.33 4.21 12.85
N ILE A 202 -1.81 3.61 13.93
CA ILE A 202 -1.17 2.50 14.65
C ILE A 202 -1.96 1.24 14.34
N VAL A 203 -1.30 0.23 13.77
CA VAL A 203 -1.97 -0.97 13.27
C VAL A 203 -1.30 -2.25 13.77
N LYS A 204 -2.07 -3.33 13.80
CA LYS A 204 -1.59 -4.67 14.16
C LYS A 204 -0.69 -5.26 13.08
N PRO A 205 0.19 -6.23 13.42
CA PRO A 205 1.01 -6.96 12.46
C PRO A 205 0.21 -7.56 11.30
N SER A 206 -0.99 -8.10 11.58
CA SER A 206 -1.86 -8.72 10.57
C SER A 206 -2.28 -7.77 9.45
N ALA A 207 -2.51 -6.48 9.75
CA ALA A 207 -2.82 -5.49 8.73
C ALA A 207 -1.60 -5.18 7.84
N MET A 208 -0.41 -5.06 8.45
CA MET A 208 0.85 -4.83 7.73
C MET A 208 1.25 -6.03 6.85
N GLU A 209 1.15 -7.25 7.38
CA GLU A 209 1.42 -8.48 6.64
C GLU A 209 0.44 -8.67 5.47
N GLY A 210 -0.86 -8.47 5.74
CA GLY A 210 -1.92 -8.64 4.75
C GLY A 210 -1.80 -7.68 3.57
N THR A 211 -1.24 -6.49 3.78
CA THR A 211 -1.00 -5.50 2.74
C THR A 211 0.37 -5.62 2.05
N GLY A 212 1.27 -6.48 2.57
CA GLY A 212 2.60 -6.73 1.98
C GLY A 212 3.70 -5.79 2.47
N PHE A 213 3.46 -4.92 3.47
CA PHE A 213 4.44 -3.94 3.96
C PHE A 213 5.52 -4.51 4.89
N LEU A 214 5.38 -5.74 5.38
CA LEU A 214 6.43 -6.43 6.16
C LEU A 214 7.34 -7.34 5.29
N GLY A 215 7.28 -7.23 3.97
CA GLY A 215 8.21 -7.84 3.03
C GLY A 215 9.43 -6.94 2.77
N GLN A 216 9.69 -6.62 1.50
CA GLN A 216 10.82 -5.79 1.05
C GLN A 216 10.85 -4.38 1.67
N ALA A 217 9.70 -3.82 2.02
CA ALA A 217 9.58 -2.48 2.61
C ALA A 217 9.71 -2.44 4.15
N ALA A 218 9.93 -3.59 4.82
CA ALA A 218 9.90 -3.69 6.28
C ALA A 218 10.88 -2.75 7.00
N GLU A 219 12.05 -2.49 6.42
CA GLU A 219 13.05 -1.58 7.00
C GLU A 219 12.60 -0.11 7.05
N ASN A 220 11.61 0.27 6.22
CA ASN A 220 11.01 1.61 6.20
C ASN A 220 9.89 1.80 7.23
N VAL A 221 9.48 0.75 7.91
CA VAL A 221 8.36 0.77 8.86
C VAL A 221 8.84 1.06 10.28
N TYR A 222 8.14 1.93 10.99
CA TYR A 222 8.34 2.12 12.44
C TYR A 222 7.60 1.02 13.21
N HIS A 223 8.35 0.20 13.94
CA HIS A 223 7.84 -0.83 14.83
C HIS A 223 7.81 -0.33 16.29
N LEU A 224 6.66 -0.40 16.92
CA LEU A 224 6.42 -0.10 18.33
C LEU A 224 6.57 -1.41 19.14
N ALA A 225 7.81 -1.76 19.46
CA ALA A 225 8.16 -3.09 19.99
C ALA A 225 7.46 -3.42 21.32
N ALA A 226 7.20 -2.41 22.17
CA ALA A 226 6.55 -2.62 23.47
C ALA A 226 5.08 -3.01 23.34
N ASP A 227 4.43 -2.59 22.26
CA ASP A 227 2.99 -2.79 22.01
C ASP A 227 2.75 -3.85 20.92
N GLU A 228 3.80 -4.34 20.27
CA GLU A 228 3.74 -5.22 19.09
C GLU A 228 2.88 -4.62 17.96
N MET A 229 3.00 -3.31 17.74
CA MET A 229 2.23 -2.53 16.76
C MET A 229 3.16 -1.82 15.78
N TYR A 230 2.60 -1.27 14.71
CA TYR A 230 3.33 -0.55 13.68
C TYR A 230 2.69 0.80 13.39
N LEU A 231 3.54 1.82 13.09
CA LEU A 231 3.08 3.06 12.48
C LEU A 231 2.96 2.89 10.96
N VAL A 232 1.87 3.36 10.38
CA VAL A 232 1.62 3.22 8.93
C VAL A 232 2.45 4.21 8.12
N GLY A 233 3.00 3.78 6.99
CA GLY A 233 3.64 4.64 6.00
C GLY A 233 2.65 5.23 4.97
N THR A 234 1.39 4.81 5.03
CA THR A 234 0.28 5.20 4.17
C THR A 234 -1.05 4.73 4.76
N SER A 235 -2.12 5.48 4.57
CA SER A 235 -3.47 5.02 4.96
C SER A 235 -3.98 3.85 4.12
N GLU A 236 -3.30 3.48 3.04
CA GLU A 236 -3.59 2.23 2.32
C GLU A 236 -3.70 1.03 3.27
N VAL A 237 -2.80 0.90 4.24
CA VAL A 237 -2.78 -0.23 5.18
C VAL A 237 -4.07 -0.35 5.99
N PRO A 238 -4.49 0.65 6.77
CA PRO A 238 -5.74 0.54 7.53
C PRO A 238 -6.98 0.56 6.63
N LEU A 239 -6.94 1.18 5.45
CA LEU A 239 -8.05 1.14 4.50
C LEU A 239 -8.20 -0.25 3.88
N ALA A 240 -7.10 -0.92 3.50
CA ALA A 240 -7.14 -2.28 2.98
C ALA A 240 -7.57 -3.30 4.06
N ALA A 241 -7.25 -3.05 5.32
CA ALA A 241 -7.63 -3.91 6.45
C ALA A 241 -9.02 -3.58 7.04
N LEU A 242 -9.70 -2.54 6.57
CA LEU A 242 -10.99 -2.08 7.12
C LEU A 242 -12.04 -3.19 7.09
N HIS A 243 -12.03 -4.00 6.04
CA HIS A 243 -12.95 -5.11 5.83
C HIS A 243 -12.30 -6.49 6.04
N MET A 244 -11.22 -6.56 6.84
CA MET A 244 -10.56 -7.83 7.13
C MET A 244 -11.52 -8.85 7.73
N ASP A 245 -11.49 -10.09 7.18
CA ASP A 245 -12.38 -11.22 7.54
C ASP A 245 -13.87 -11.00 7.21
N GLU A 246 -14.19 -10.06 6.30
CA GLU A 246 -15.56 -9.77 5.90
C GLU A 246 -15.91 -10.28 4.50
N ILE A 247 -17.20 -10.52 4.30
CA ILE A 247 -17.82 -10.66 2.98
C ILE A 247 -18.56 -9.37 2.72
N ILE A 248 -18.04 -8.57 1.79
CA ILE A 248 -18.61 -7.26 1.44
C ILE A 248 -19.60 -7.37 0.30
N ASP A 249 -20.61 -6.54 0.35
CA ASP A 249 -21.65 -6.42 -0.68
C ASP A 249 -21.56 -5.04 -1.37
N ASN A 250 -22.22 -4.88 -2.50
CA ASN A 250 -22.39 -3.58 -3.21
C ASN A 250 -21.07 -2.95 -3.69
N LEU A 251 -20.25 -3.71 -4.39
CA LEU A 251 -19.07 -3.16 -5.07
C LEU A 251 -19.47 -2.24 -6.27
N PRO A 252 -18.69 -1.18 -6.56
CA PRO A 252 -17.45 -0.78 -5.91
C PRO A 252 -17.65 -0.01 -4.61
N ILE A 253 -16.73 -0.18 -3.65
CA ILE A 253 -16.63 0.67 -2.46
C ILE A 253 -15.36 1.50 -2.56
N ARG A 254 -15.46 2.81 -2.34
CA ARG A 254 -14.35 3.75 -2.45
C ARG A 254 -14.20 4.57 -1.18
N TYR A 255 -12.98 4.63 -0.66
CA TYR A 255 -12.62 5.41 0.53
C TYR A 255 -11.55 6.45 0.20
N ALA A 256 -11.66 7.63 0.79
CA ALA A 256 -10.61 8.65 0.80
C ALA A 256 -10.10 8.81 2.24
N GLY A 257 -8.94 8.24 2.53
CA GLY A 257 -8.35 8.23 3.87
C GLY A 257 -7.39 9.39 4.07
N TYR A 258 -7.66 10.27 5.04
CA TYR A 258 -6.71 11.27 5.51
C TYR A 258 -5.96 10.76 6.74
N SER A 259 -4.65 10.71 6.68
CA SER A 259 -3.81 10.35 7.83
C SER A 259 -2.43 10.93 7.79
N SER A 260 -1.80 11.05 8.96
CA SER A 260 -0.34 11.12 9.07
C SER A 260 0.27 9.79 8.65
N CYS A 261 1.41 9.87 7.95
CA CYS A 261 2.18 8.76 7.43
C CYS A 261 3.60 8.83 7.99
N PHE A 262 4.17 7.68 8.32
CA PHE A 262 5.46 7.59 9.00
C PHE A 262 6.40 6.65 8.22
N ARG A 263 7.57 7.15 7.80
CA ARG A 263 8.57 6.37 7.08
C ARG A 263 9.95 6.57 7.66
N ARG A 264 10.67 5.49 7.92
CA ARG A 264 12.07 5.55 8.41
C ARG A 264 13.03 6.07 7.35
N GLU A 265 12.65 6.03 6.07
CA GLU A 265 13.49 6.42 4.93
C GLU A 265 14.83 5.69 4.91
N ALA A 266 14.83 4.41 5.33
CA ALA A 266 16.00 3.55 5.29
C ALA A 266 16.48 3.41 3.84
N GLY A 267 17.80 3.32 3.63
CA GLY A 267 18.38 3.22 2.28
C GLY A 267 18.45 4.53 1.48
N SER A 268 17.82 5.63 1.94
CA SER A 268 17.83 6.92 1.24
C SER A 268 18.92 7.89 1.74
N TYR A 269 20.06 7.35 2.18
CA TYR A 269 21.18 8.15 2.67
C TYR A 269 21.70 9.12 1.59
N GLY A 270 21.75 10.42 1.93
CA GLY A 270 22.22 11.47 1.03
C GLY A 270 21.22 11.92 -0.03
N LYS A 271 20.10 11.22 -0.25
CA LYS A 271 19.05 11.65 -1.20
C LYS A 271 18.07 12.61 -0.50
N ASP A 272 17.78 13.74 -1.15
CA ASP A 272 16.78 14.74 -0.69
C ASP A 272 16.89 15.10 0.81
N THR A 273 18.10 15.34 1.28
CA THR A 273 18.35 15.67 2.71
C THR A 273 17.96 17.11 3.06
N ARG A 274 17.81 17.99 2.04
CA ARG A 274 17.40 19.38 2.20
C ARG A 274 15.90 19.53 1.94
N GLY A 275 15.22 20.23 2.82
CA GLY A 275 13.81 20.56 2.68
C GLY A 275 12.84 19.47 3.12
N ILE A 276 11.64 19.43 2.52
CA ILE A 276 10.53 18.60 2.96
C ILE A 276 10.02 17.61 1.89
N ILE A 277 10.79 17.36 0.83
CA ILE A 277 10.42 16.38 -0.22
C ILE A 277 10.39 14.96 0.36
N ARG A 278 11.36 14.65 1.26
CA ARG A 278 11.52 13.32 1.86
C ARG A 278 11.70 13.47 3.37
N VAL A 279 10.65 13.12 4.11
CA VAL A 279 10.51 13.37 5.56
C VAL A 279 10.01 12.13 6.29
N HIS A 280 10.27 12.05 7.60
CA HIS A 280 9.86 10.92 8.44
C HIS A 280 8.38 10.90 8.77
N GLN A 281 7.74 12.07 8.83
CA GLN A 281 6.31 12.24 9.07
C GLN A 281 5.73 13.22 8.07
N PHE A 282 4.60 12.87 7.47
CA PHE A 282 3.86 13.73 6.53
C PHE A 282 2.40 13.33 6.48
N ASP A 283 1.55 14.26 6.06
CA ASP A 283 0.12 13.99 5.88
C ASP A 283 -0.21 13.68 4.42
N LYS A 284 -1.18 12.78 4.23
CA LYS A 284 -1.60 12.28 2.93
C LYS A 284 -3.11 12.04 2.88
N VAL A 285 -3.71 12.34 1.73
CA VAL A 285 -5.04 11.82 1.37
C VAL A 285 -4.85 10.71 0.35
N GLU A 286 -5.30 9.52 0.71
CA GLU A 286 -5.20 8.30 -0.09
C GLU A 286 -6.57 7.88 -0.58
N MET A 287 -6.70 7.62 -1.87
CA MET A 287 -7.84 6.93 -2.47
C MET A 287 -7.65 5.43 -2.34
N PHE A 288 -8.70 4.71 -1.97
CA PHE A 288 -8.68 3.26 -1.89
C PHE A 288 -10.00 2.70 -2.42
N SER A 289 -9.91 1.69 -3.30
CA SER A 289 -11.07 1.09 -3.94
C SER A 289 -11.09 -0.43 -3.75
N TYR A 290 -12.28 -0.95 -3.40
CA TYR A 290 -12.62 -2.35 -3.49
C TYR A 290 -13.54 -2.53 -4.68
N VAL A 291 -13.15 -3.38 -5.63
CA VAL A 291 -13.91 -3.63 -6.86
C VAL A 291 -13.94 -5.11 -7.18
N LYS A 292 -14.76 -5.51 -8.13
CA LYS A 292 -14.65 -6.85 -8.71
C LYS A 292 -13.35 -6.96 -9.52
N PRO A 293 -12.71 -8.14 -9.56
CA PRO A 293 -11.46 -8.33 -10.31
C PRO A 293 -11.52 -7.89 -11.78
N GLU A 294 -12.65 -8.12 -12.45
CA GLU A 294 -12.88 -7.72 -13.84
C GLU A 294 -12.90 -6.19 -14.05
N ASP A 295 -13.24 -5.42 -13.01
CA ASP A 295 -13.31 -3.96 -13.06
C ASP A 295 -11.98 -3.28 -12.66
N ALA A 296 -11.00 -4.03 -12.17
CA ALA A 296 -9.78 -3.47 -11.58
C ALA A 296 -8.98 -2.60 -12.56
N LYS A 297 -8.84 -3.01 -13.82
CA LYS A 297 -8.12 -2.22 -14.84
C LYS A 297 -8.81 -0.88 -15.11
N ALA A 298 -10.13 -0.87 -15.22
CA ALA A 298 -10.91 0.36 -15.45
C ALA A 298 -10.85 1.29 -14.21
N GLU A 299 -10.93 0.73 -13.02
CA GLU A 299 -10.81 1.50 -11.77
C GLU A 299 -9.43 2.11 -11.60
N HIS A 300 -8.35 1.39 -11.95
CA HIS A 300 -6.98 1.90 -11.90
C HIS A 300 -6.80 3.15 -12.76
N LEU A 301 -7.28 3.09 -14.02
CA LEU A 301 -7.25 4.26 -14.91
C LEU A 301 -8.09 5.42 -14.38
N ARG A 302 -9.20 5.15 -13.69
CA ARG A 302 -10.04 6.17 -13.07
C ARG A 302 -9.33 6.84 -11.89
N LEU A 303 -8.61 6.09 -11.03
CA LEU A 303 -7.77 6.65 -9.97
C LEU A 303 -6.71 7.58 -10.56
N LEU A 304 -6.04 7.16 -11.63
CA LEU A 304 -5.06 7.99 -12.34
C LEU A 304 -5.67 9.31 -12.86
N GLU A 305 -6.87 9.26 -13.45
CA GLU A 305 -7.53 10.49 -13.92
C GLU A 305 -7.83 11.47 -12.77
N TRP A 306 -8.25 10.99 -11.59
CA TRP A 306 -8.46 11.87 -10.43
C TRP A 306 -7.16 12.49 -9.91
N GLU A 307 -6.04 11.77 -9.93
CA GLU A 307 -4.72 12.33 -9.62
C GLU A 307 -4.32 13.43 -10.62
N LYS A 308 -4.51 13.18 -11.92
CA LYS A 308 -4.25 14.15 -12.98
C LYS A 308 -5.13 15.40 -12.83
N ASP A 309 -6.40 15.23 -12.54
CA ASP A 309 -7.33 16.35 -12.35
C ASP A 309 -6.96 17.19 -11.11
N PHE A 310 -6.47 16.55 -10.05
CA PHE A 310 -5.92 17.25 -8.89
C PHE A 310 -4.70 18.11 -9.28
N LEU A 311 -3.74 17.52 -10.00
CA LEU A 311 -2.54 18.25 -10.45
C LEU A 311 -2.84 19.40 -11.41
N LYS A 312 -3.80 19.21 -12.33
CA LYS A 312 -4.32 20.28 -13.21
C LYS A 312 -4.93 21.42 -12.40
N ALA A 313 -5.70 21.09 -11.35
CA ALA A 313 -6.28 22.08 -10.46
C ALA A 313 -5.25 22.85 -9.62
N MET A 314 -4.09 22.23 -9.36
CA MET A 314 -2.93 22.90 -8.74
C MET A 314 -2.12 23.73 -9.75
N GLU A 315 -2.52 23.76 -11.02
CA GLU A 315 -1.88 24.52 -12.11
C GLU A 315 -0.39 24.17 -12.29
N LEU A 316 -0.03 22.90 -12.06
CA LEU A 316 1.33 22.40 -12.12
C LEU A 316 1.64 21.75 -13.48
N PRO A 317 2.82 21.95 -14.05
CA PRO A 317 3.31 21.10 -15.12
C PRO A 317 3.72 19.73 -14.54
N PHE A 318 3.24 18.64 -15.16
CA PHE A 318 3.52 17.29 -14.72
C PHE A 318 3.60 16.31 -15.89
N ARG A 319 4.16 15.15 -15.65
CA ARG A 319 4.11 14.01 -16.54
C ARG A 319 3.55 12.78 -15.81
N VAL A 320 3.00 11.85 -16.57
CA VAL A 320 2.58 10.54 -16.10
C VAL A 320 3.54 9.49 -16.62
N ILE A 321 4.03 8.64 -15.73
CA ILE A 321 4.88 7.52 -16.09
C ILE A 321 4.20 6.19 -15.76
N ASP A 322 4.37 5.21 -16.64
CA ASP A 322 4.08 3.80 -16.42
C ASP A 322 5.34 3.19 -15.80
N VAL A 323 5.25 2.77 -14.56
CA VAL A 323 6.40 2.36 -13.75
C VAL A 323 6.90 0.99 -14.17
N ALA A 324 8.21 0.82 -14.24
CA ALA A 324 8.82 -0.43 -14.64
C ALA A 324 8.70 -1.52 -13.56
N THR A 325 8.72 -2.76 -14.00
CA THR A 325 8.46 -3.96 -13.18
C THR A 325 9.34 -4.10 -11.95
N GLY A 326 10.58 -3.64 -12.01
CA GLY A 326 11.50 -3.67 -10.87
C GLY A 326 11.25 -2.61 -9.79
N ASP A 327 10.29 -1.68 -10.01
CA ASP A 327 9.93 -0.61 -9.06
C ASP A 327 8.43 -0.63 -8.67
N LEU A 328 7.72 -1.73 -8.94
CA LEU A 328 6.29 -1.84 -8.60
C LEU A 328 6.03 -2.01 -7.10
N GLY A 329 6.95 -2.59 -6.36
CA GLY A 329 6.70 -3.12 -5.02
C GLY A 329 5.98 -4.48 -5.07
N SER A 330 5.86 -5.14 -3.90
CA SER A 330 5.39 -6.54 -3.83
C SER A 330 3.89 -6.73 -4.10
N SER A 331 3.07 -5.74 -3.88
CA SER A 331 1.60 -5.86 -3.98
C SER A 331 1.02 -5.48 -5.34
N ALA A 332 1.66 -4.58 -6.09
CA ALA A 332 1.13 -4.04 -7.32
C ALA A 332 1.46 -4.90 -8.54
N ILE A 333 0.46 -5.12 -9.41
CA ILE A 333 0.70 -5.70 -10.75
C ILE A 333 1.09 -4.63 -11.76
N ARG A 334 0.66 -3.38 -11.55
CA ARG A 334 0.94 -2.21 -12.35
C ARG A 334 0.81 -0.94 -11.53
N LYS A 335 1.65 0.04 -11.80
CA LYS A 335 1.69 1.31 -11.09
C LYS A 335 1.88 2.45 -12.09
N PHE A 336 1.16 3.56 -11.88
CA PHE A 336 1.40 4.81 -12.56
C PHE A 336 1.79 5.87 -11.53
N ASP A 337 2.81 6.66 -11.84
CA ASP A 337 3.19 7.80 -11.04
C ASP A 337 2.93 9.10 -11.81
N CYS A 338 2.41 10.11 -11.12
CA CYS A 338 2.41 11.47 -11.64
C CYS A 338 3.56 12.23 -11.00
N GLU A 339 4.41 12.79 -11.85
CA GLU A 339 5.60 13.55 -11.45
C GLU A 339 5.42 15.02 -11.81
N ALA A 340 5.46 15.91 -10.81
CA ALA A 340 5.44 17.35 -11.03
C ALA A 340 6.84 17.90 -11.30
N TRP A 341 6.92 18.93 -12.14
CA TRP A 341 8.17 19.64 -12.37
C TRP A 341 8.60 20.42 -11.12
N ILE A 342 9.86 20.28 -10.73
CA ILE A 342 10.47 21.04 -9.64
C ILE A 342 11.55 21.95 -10.21
N PRO A 343 11.31 23.27 -10.31
CA PRO A 343 12.17 24.22 -11.01
C PRO A 343 13.62 24.23 -10.54
N THR A 344 13.86 24.22 -9.24
CA THR A 344 15.22 24.31 -8.68
C THR A 344 16.01 23.02 -8.85
N GLN A 345 15.35 21.88 -9.04
CA GLN A 345 15.97 20.59 -9.34
C GLN A 345 16.13 20.35 -10.85
N ASN A 346 15.47 21.17 -11.69
CA ASN A 346 15.38 20.99 -13.13
C ASN A 346 14.98 19.53 -13.48
N ALA A 347 14.01 18.98 -12.75
CA ALA A 347 13.59 17.59 -12.85
C ALA A 347 12.10 17.42 -12.49
N TYR A 348 11.49 16.38 -13.05
CA TYR A 348 10.21 15.86 -12.60
C TYR A 348 10.41 15.01 -11.35
N ARG A 349 9.49 15.15 -10.39
CA ARG A 349 9.51 14.42 -9.12
C ARG A 349 8.13 13.84 -8.84
N GLU A 350 8.10 12.58 -8.44
CA GLU A 350 6.89 11.89 -8.03
C GLU A 350 6.16 12.66 -6.91
N VAL A 351 4.88 12.99 -7.15
CA VAL A 351 4.00 13.66 -6.19
C VAL A 351 2.78 12.82 -5.85
N THR A 352 2.33 11.95 -6.77
CA THR A 352 1.27 10.97 -6.56
C THR A 352 1.59 9.66 -7.26
N SER A 353 0.97 8.57 -6.80
CA SER A 353 1.15 7.23 -7.34
C SER A 353 -0.13 6.44 -7.17
N THR A 354 -0.52 5.65 -8.19
CA THR A 354 -1.66 4.74 -8.11
C THR A 354 -1.27 3.32 -8.50
N SER A 355 -1.77 2.33 -7.76
CA SER A 355 -1.43 0.92 -7.91
C SER A 355 -2.67 0.04 -8.02
N ASN A 356 -2.60 -0.94 -8.92
CA ASN A 356 -3.54 -2.05 -8.99
C ASN A 356 -2.92 -3.26 -8.26
N CYS A 357 -3.49 -3.62 -7.13
CA CYS A 357 -3.06 -4.76 -6.32
C CYS A 357 -3.85 -6.03 -6.61
N THR A 358 -4.84 -5.99 -7.50
CA THR A 358 -5.74 -7.11 -7.77
C THR A 358 -6.24 -7.75 -6.46
N GLU A 359 -6.19 -9.08 -6.35
CA GLU A 359 -6.66 -9.82 -5.17
C GLU A 359 -5.54 -10.09 -4.13
N PHE A 360 -4.35 -9.51 -4.30
CA PHE A 360 -3.20 -9.77 -3.44
C PHE A 360 -3.47 -9.48 -1.96
N GLN A 361 -4.01 -8.31 -1.68
CA GLN A 361 -4.31 -7.88 -0.31
C GLN A 361 -5.55 -8.57 0.23
N SER A 362 -6.60 -8.68 -0.55
CA SER A 362 -7.86 -9.30 -0.13
C SER A 362 -7.73 -10.79 0.20
N ARG A 363 -6.89 -11.54 -0.53
CA ARG A 363 -6.57 -12.94 -0.19
C ARG A 363 -5.89 -13.05 1.17
N ARG A 364 -4.94 -12.17 1.47
CA ARG A 364 -4.21 -12.14 2.74
C ARG A 364 -5.06 -11.67 3.91
N LEU A 365 -5.96 -10.71 3.66
CA LEU A 365 -6.87 -10.13 4.64
C LEU A 365 -8.23 -10.83 4.71
N ASN A 366 -8.42 -11.91 3.92
CA ASN A 366 -9.66 -12.71 3.86
C ASN A 366 -10.91 -11.86 3.53
N ILE A 367 -10.79 -10.89 2.59
CA ILE A 367 -11.89 -10.04 2.15
C ILE A 367 -12.49 -10.62 0.89
N ARG A 368 -13.81 -10.85 0.88
CA ARG A 368 -14.52 -11.50 -0.22
C ARG A 368 -15.79 -10.74 -0.56
N TYR A 369 -16.35 -11.04 -1.73
CA TYR A 369 -17.68 -10.61 -2.11
C TYR A 369 -18.53 -11.80 -2.56
N ARG A 370 -19.87 -11.62 -2.59
CA ARG A 370 -20.81 -12.68 -3.00
C ARG A 370 -20.99 -12.70 -4.51
N GLU A 371 -20.99 -13.92 -5.07
CA GLU A 371 -21.46 -14.24 -6.41
C GLU A 371 -22.46 -15.38 -6.36
N GLU A 372 -23.13 -15.67 -7.49
CA GLU A 372 -24.07 -16.78 -7.59
C GLU A 372 -23.45 -18.14 -7.25
N SER A 373 -22.19 -18.34 -7.60
CA SER A 373 -21.43 -19.58 -7.36
C SER A 373 -20.72 -19.67 -6.00
N GLY A 374 -20.88 -18.64 -5.13
CA GLY A 374 -20.23 -18.61 -3.82
C GLY A 374 -19.57 -17.26 -3.51
N THR A 375 -18.38 -17.28 -2.89
CA THR A 375 -17.63 -16.05 -2.57
C THR A 375 -16.29 -16.02 -3.29
N LYS A 376 -15.89 -14.83 -3.74
CA LYS A 376 -14.58 -14.58 -4.39
C LYS A 376 -13.82 -13.46 -3.68
N PRO A 377 -12.47 -13.45 -3.72
CA PRO A 377 -11.69 -12.29 -3.29
C PRO A 377 -12.03 -11.05 -4.12
N VAL A 378 -12.03 -9.88 -3.49
CA VAL A 378 -12.16 -8.60 -4.21
C VAL A 378 -10.82 -8.14 -4.77
N ALA A 379 -10.82 -7.30 -5.77
CA ALA A 379 -9.63 -6.54 -6.16
C ALA A 379 -9.53 -5.27 -5.32
N THR A 380 -8.29 -4.91 -4.93
CA THR A 380 -7.97 -3.68 -4.21
C THR A 380 -7.07 -2.79 -5.05
N LEU A 381 -7.30 -1.49 -4.96
CA LEU A 381 -6.51 -0.48 -5.64
C LEU A 381 -6.31 0.71 -4.70
N ASN A 382 -5.16 1.34 -4.83
CA ASN A 382 -4.86 2.56 -4.08
C ASN A 382 -4.34 3.66 -5.02
N GLY A 383 -4.44 4.90 -4.57
CA GLY A 383 -3.89 6.05 -5.27
C GLY A 383 -3.75 7.24 -4.35
N THR A 384 -2.61 7.90 -4.40
CA THR A 384 -2.36 9.11 -3.64
C THR A 384 -3.08 10.28 -4.28
N LEU A 385 -4.10 10.84 -3.63
CA LEU A 385 -4.72 12.07 -4.12
C LEU A 385 -3.83 13.29 -3.81
N VAL A 386 -3.25 13.37 -2.62
CA VAL A 386 -2.24 14.37 -2.26
C VAL A 386 -1.27 13.88 -1.19
N ALA A 387 0.03 13.91 -1.47
CA ALA A 387 1.10 13.86 -0.48
C ALA A 387 1.48 15.30 -0.15
N VAL A 388 1.04 15.80 1.01
CA VAL A 388 1.02 17.25 1.31
C VAL A 388 2.38 17.93 1.18
N PRO A 389 3.49 17.43 1.75
CA PRO A 389 4.76 18.16 1.65
C PRO A 389 5.28 18.28 0.22
N ARG A 390 5.16 17.20 -0.57
CA ARG A 390 5.59 17.22 -1.97
C ARG A 390 4.77 18.20 -2.80
N MET A 391 3.48 18.28 -2.54
CA MET A 391 2.58 19.23 -3.20
C MET A 391 2.89 20.68 -2.79
N ILE A 392 3.17 20.92 -1.50
CA ILE A 392 3.63 22.25 -1.03
C ILE A 392 4.90 22.67 -1.76
N VAL A 393 5.88 21.77 -1.87
CA VAL A 393 7.12 22.04 -2.62
C VAL A 393 6.83 22.43 -4.06
N ALA A 394 6.02 21.61 -4.76
CA ALA A 394 5.68 21.88 -6.15
C ALA A 394 4.94 23.21 -6.33
N ILE A 395 3.98 23.54 -5.45
CA ILE A 395 3.25 24.81 -5.49
C ILE A 395 4.19 26.00 -5.23
N LEU A 396 4.98 25.96 -4.16
CA LEU A 396 5.88 27.06 -3.81
C LEU A 396 6.87 27.35 -4.94
N GLU A 397 7.50 26.32 -5.49
CA GLU A 397 8.54 26.51 -6.49
C GLU A 397 8.01 26.88 -7.88
N ASN A 398 6.82 26.37 -8.29
CA ASN A 398 6.25 26.70 -9.60
C ASN A 398 5.53 28.06 -9.62
N HIS A 399 4.91 28.48 -8.50
CA HIS A 399 4.05 29.66 -8.46
C HIS A 399 4.72 30.88 -7.82
N GLN A 400 6.04 30.83 -7.56
CA GLN A 400 6.79 31.92 -6.97
C GLN A 400 6.91 33.13 -7.90
N ASN A 401 7.03 34.31 -7.31
CA ASN A 401 7.34 35.55 -7.96
C ASN A 401 8.76 36.03 -7.59
N SER A 402 9.29 37.01 -8.33
CA SER A 402 10.65 37.53 -8.13
C SER A 402 10.86 38.12 -6.71
N ASP A 403 9.81 38.65 -6.08
CA ASP A 403 9.82 39.18 -4.74
C ASP A 403 9.74 38.12 -3.62
N GLY A 404 9.64 36.84 -3.98
CA GLY A 404 9.51 35.73 -3.04
C GLY A 404 8.08 35.46 -2.55
N SER A 405 7.09 36.22 -3.04
CA SER A 405 5.70 35.85 -2.87
C SER A 405 5.31 34.69 -3.76
N VAL A 406 4.21 33.97 -3.43
CA VAL A 406 3.74 32.82 -4.18
C VAL A 406 2.26 32.97 -4.51
N ASN A 407 1.92 32.84 -5.78
CA ASN A 407 0.51 32.87 -6.22
C ASN A 407 -0.18 31.58 -5.75
N VAL A 408 -1.39 31.67 -5.25
CA VAL A 408 -2.17 30.52 -4.82
C VAL A 408 -2.95 29.97 -6.00
N PRO A 409 -2.87 28.66 -6.31
CA PRO A 409 -3.72 28.02 -7.31
C PRO A 409 -5.19 28.34 -7.08
N LYS A 410 -5.93 28.66 -8.15
CA LYS A 410 -7.33 29.11 -8.05
C LYS A 410 -8.21 28.17 -7.25
N ALA A 411 -7.96 26.86 -7.38
CA ALA A 411 -8.71 25.83 -6.67
C ALA A 411 -8.53 25.88 -5.14
N LEU A 412 -7.41 26.43 -4.65
CA LEU A 412 -7.12 26.54 -3.21
C LEU A 412 -7.51 27.90 -2.60
N GLN A 413 -7.74 28.94 -3.42
CA GLN A 413 -8.08 30.27 -2.91
C GLN A 413 -9.32 30.30 -2.00
N PRO A 414 -10.40 29.56 -2.29
CA PRO A 414 -11.56 29.53 -1.38
C PRO A 414 -11.27 28.94 0.00
N TYR A 415 -10.25 28.09 0.12
CA TYR A 415 -9.85 27.44 1.37
C TYR A 415 -8.82 28.24 2.16
N LEU A 416 -7.95 28.98 1.47
CA LEU A 416 -6.92 29.84 2.06
C LEU A 416 -7.41 31.26 2.35
N GLY A 417 -8.44 31.73 1.64
CA GLY A 417 -8.95 33.09 1.76
C GLY A 417 -8.04 34.19 1.17
N VAL A 418 -6.98 33.81 0.47
CA VAL A 418 -6.02 34.70 -0.20
C VAL A 418 -5.66 34.15 -1.58
N ASP A 419 -5.29 35.01 -2.50
CA ASP A 419 -4.82 34.69 -3.85
C ASP A 419 -3.29 34.69 -3.97
N LYS A 420 -2.59 35.17 -2.95
CA LYS A 420 -1.14 35.25 -2.89
C LYS A 420 -0.63 35.09 -1.46
N LEU A 421 0.43 34.28 -1.31
CA LEU A 421 1.21 34.18 -0.08
C LEU A 421 2.28 35.27 -0.13
N VAL A 422 2.30 36.14 0.87
CA VAL A 422 3.23 37.27 0.93
C VAL A 422 4.09 37.19 2.18
N HIS A 423 5.21 37.88 2.15
CA HIS A 423 6.09 38.02 3.32
C HIS A 423 5.29 38.59 4.51
N ALA A 424 5.41 37.90 5.69
CA ALA A 424 4.78 38.30 6.94
C ALA A 424 5.65 39.29 7.72
#